data_3b2d2a1e2a79c57987d19df06fc77558
#
_entry.id   3b2d2a1e2a79c57987d19df06fc77558
#
_cell.length_a   1.000
_cell.length_b   1.000
_cell.length_c   1.000
_cell.angle_alpha   90.00
_cell.angle_beta   90.00
_cell.angle_gamma   90.00
#
_symmetry.space_group_name_H-M   'P 1'
#
loop_
_entity.id
_entity.type
_entity.pdbx_description
1 polymer ?
#
loop_
_entity_poly.entity_id
_entity_poly.type
_entity_poly.pdbx_seq_one_letter_code
_entity_poly.pdbx_strand_id
1 'polypeptide(L)'
;MLSSKTFQILFLVYSSLLIFLGRQLDRGITNFDGAYYAIKAREIFSSDSLWVATWMGTTRFFDNPPLPFWLTGVVYKVFGVSGYAAVFSSAIFGVLIVYLTYSLCNYLYKDNWTSFLAAFVLLFPGLFLDSSRRAMLDITLAFFVTASMYCLIKGLENRKFYLLYGLMAGCAVLTKSLLGFFPIVIGFVFMFWYGGLRNIFDFRFLAGVALSIIVGCSWYLVNWMMFGDLFIDRHFKTPHMQLIPGENFSNNTLYIFGYLKDMLRNYWPWFPVTVAGVFLFAKSSFKEKDYRSMFLFLWVSIPFVIMSTSRNQTLRYLFMIFPAFGIITAHTLAGWLKDTQKERALPWMVGIIMTTVLVVNVTPIQVKVSLEQNNAELRNLAPFVHINTKPSETIFNYGYTNWNPTQVLGFYSERLLEGPVKDAETLIQKLEENPEGTWLSPVSKFKELEKNFPEELYLIYGNQKFAYFTSKKNRENITYNFFNTKVPIVR
;
A
#
# COMPACT_ATOMS: atom_id res chain seq x y z
N MET A 1 -23.56 -4.45 27.13
CA MET A 1 -22.21 -4.93 26.73
C MET A 1 -21.75 -4.28 25.44
N LEU A 2 -22.52 -4.32 24.36
CA LEU A 2 -22.15 -3.76 23.04
C LEU A 2 -21.82 -2.25 23.06
N SER A 3 -22.43 -1.47 23.93
CA SER A 3 -22.20 -0.04 24.11
C SER A 3 -20.94 0.32 24.91
N SER A 4 -20.32 -0.66 25.56
CA SER A 4 -19.09 -0.44 26.32
C SER A 4 -17.92 -0.08 25.40
N LYS A 5 -17.23 1.02 25.70
CA LYS A 5 -16.04 1.48 24.97
C LYS A 5 -14.96 0.40 24.85
N THR A 6 -14.66 -0.25 25.96
CA THR A 6 -13.63 -1.32 26.00
C THR A 6 -14.03 -2.48 25.11
N PHE A 7 -15.28 -2.93 25.17
CA PHE A 7 -15.77 -3.99 24.31
C PHE A 7 -15.66 -3.61 22.84
N GLN A 8 -16.10 -2.42 22.46
CA GLN A 8 -16.07 -1.95 21.06
C GLN A 8 -14.65 -1.89 20.52
N ILE A 9 -13.69 -1.39 21.30
CA ILE A 9 -12.27 -1.33 20.88
C ILE A 9 -11.71 -2.74 20.70
N LEU A 10 -11.88 -3.63 21.69
CA LEU A 10 -11.36 -5.00 21.58
C LEU A 10 -12.00 -5.76 20.42
N PHE A 11 -13.31 -5.60 20.23
CA PHE A 11 -14.04 -6.22 19.13
C PHE A 11 -13.54 -5.74 17.77
N LEU A 12 -13.38 -4.42 17.57
CA LEU A 12 -12.88 -3.83 16.32
C LEU A 12 -11.44 -4.27 16.03
N VAL A 13 -10.56 -4.22 17.04
CA VAL A 13 -9.16 -4.63 16.88
C VAL A 13 -9.07 -6.11 16.53
N TYR A 14 -9.76 -6.98 17.26
CA TYR A 14 -9.72 -8.41 17.01
C TYR A 14 -10.34 -8.79 15.65
N SER A 15 -11.51 -8.22 15.35
CA SER A 15 -12.18 -8.49 14.07
C SER A 15 -11.37 -7.97 12.87
N SER A 16 -10.81 -6.75 12.94
CA SER A 16 -9.97 -6.23 11.87
C SER A 16 -8.67 -7.04 11.69
N LEU A 17 -8.09 -7.54 12.78
CA LEU A 17 -6.94 -8.46 12.72
C LEU A 17 -7.31 -9.74 11.93
N LEU A 18 -8.45 -10.38 12.28
CA LEU A 18 -8.93 -11.55 11.56
C LEU A 18 -9.30 -11.27 10.10
N ILE A 19 -9.85 -10.09 9.80
CA ILE A 19 -10.15 -9.68 8.42
C ILE A 19 -8.88 -9.46 7.61
N PHE A 20 -7.89 -8.74 8.15
CA PHE A 20 -6.71 -8.35 7.38
C PHE A 20 -5.67 -9.47 7.28
N LEU A 21 -5.51 -10.32 8.30
CA LEU A 21 -4.59 -11.45 8.29
C LEU A 21 -5.24 -12.78 7.85
N GLY A 22 -6.58 -12.83 7.77
CA GLY A 22 -7.29 -14.06 7.42
C GLY A 22 -6.84 -14.64 6.06
N ARG A 23 -6.51 -15.93 6.05
CA ARG A 23 -6.10 -16.69 4.86
C ARG A 23 -4.92 -16.10 4.06
N GLN A 24 -4.04 -15.34 4.69
CA GLN A 24 -2.85 -14.81 3.99
C GLN A 24 -1.84 -15.89 3.60
N LEU A 25 -1.80 -17.00 4.34
CA LEU A 25 -0.95 -18.16 4.01
C LEU A 25 -1.33 -18.76 2.65
N ASP A 26 -2.64 -18.80 2.34
CA ASP A 26 -3.12 -19.31 1.05
C ASP A 26 -2.93 -18.28 -0.07
N ARG A 27 -3.11 -17.00 0.25
CA ARG A 27 -3.07 -15.92 -0.75
C ARG A 27 -1.66 -15.58 -1.21
N GLY A 28 -0.73 -15.41 -0.28
CA GLY A 28 0.62 -14.94 -0.56
C GLY A 28 0.67 -13.58 -1.26
N ILE A 29 1.79 -13.29 -1.90
CA ILE A 29 2.00 -12.10 -2.72
C ILE A 29 1.58 -12.42 -4.17
N THR A 30 0.71 -11.59 -4.73
CA THR A 30 0.07 -11.84 -6.03
C THR A 30 0.18 -10.68 -7.02
N ASN A 31 0.62 -9.51 -6.55
CA ASN A 31 0.67 -8.28 -7.34
C ASN A 31 2.10 -7.71 -7.41
N PHE A 32 2.33 -6.89 -8.44
CA PHE A 32 3.62 -6.27 -8.72
C PHE A 32 4.15 -5.45 -7.53
N ASP A 33 3.39 -4.45 -7.07
CA ASP A 33 3.84 -3.55 -6.00
C ASP A 33 4.18 -4.32 -4.71
N GLY A 34 3.31 -5.27 -4.33
CA GLY A 34 3.53 -6.09 -3.14
C GLY A 34 4.81 -6.91 -3.21
N ALA A 35 5.09 -7.54 -4.37
CA ALA A 35 6.31 -8.30 -4.59
C ALA A 35 7.55 -7.38 -4.62
N TYR A 36 7.44 -6.25 -5.29
CA TYR A 36 8.49 -5.25 -5.40
C TYR A 36 8.91 -4.70 -4.02
N TYR A 37 7.94 -4.34 -3.18
CA TYR A 37 8.23 -3.89 -1.81
C TYR A 37 8.73 -5.00 -0.90
N ALA A 38 8.23 -6.23 -1.09
CA ALA A 38 8.68 -7.39 -0.34
C ALA A 38 10.14 -7.75 -0.63
N ILE A 39 10.58 -7.65 -1.89
CA ILE A 39 11.99 -7.85 -2.27
C ILE A 39 12.87 -6.77 -1.63
N LYS A 40 12.48 -5.51 -1.71
CA LYS A 40 13.23 -4.41 -1.05
C LYS A 40 13.38 -4.63 0.46
N ALA A 41 12.29 -5.07 1.11
CA ALA A 41 12.31 -5.36 2.54
C ALA A 41 13.20 -6.57 2.88
N ARG A 42 13.31 -7.56 1.99
CA ARG A 42 14.24 -8.67 2.16
C ARG A 42 15.69 -8.23 2.07
N GLU A 43 15.98 -7.35 1.14
CA GLU A 43 17.36 -6.97 0.83
C GLU A 43 17.91 -5.81 1.66
N ILE A 44 17.03 -4.97 2.26
CA ILE A 44 17.46 -3.78 2.99
C ILE A 44 18.47 -4.08 4.11
N PHE A 45 18.39 -5.25 4.76
CA PHE A 45 19.29 -5.66 5.82
C PHE A 45 20.47 -6.50 5.34
N SER A 46 20.51 -6.88 4.07
CA SER A 46 21.63 -7.58 3.43
C SER A 46 22.43 -6.69 2.48
N SER A 47 21.95 -5.48 2.20
CA SER A 47 22.65 -4.48 1.40
C SER A 47 23.75 -3.79 2.20
N ASP A 48 24.69 -3.16 1.51
CA ASP A 48 25.78 -2.35 2.10
C ASP A 48 25.26 -1.14 2.88
N SER A 49 24.00 -0.78 2.73
CA SER A 49 23.38 0.37 3.36
C SER A 49 21.92 0.11 3.74
N LEU A 50 21.57 0.39 4.99
CA LEU A 50 20.18 0.40 5.45
C LEU A 50 19.31 1.50 4.81
N TRP A 51 19.94 2.45 4.12
CA TRP A 51 19.25 3.61 3.54
C TRP A 51 18.81 3.40 2.10
N VAL A 52 19.36 2.39 1.41
CA VAL A 52 19.08 2.11 0.00
C VAL A 52 18.80 0.63 -0.19
N ALA A 53 17.60 0.31 -0.64
CA ALA A 53 17.28 -1.06 -1.05
C ALA A 53 17.94 -1.38 -2.39
N THR A 54 18.36 -2.62 -2.56
CA THR A 54 18.89 -3.16 -3.81
C THR A 54 17.87 -4.09 -4.48
N TRP A 55 18.14 -4.42 -5.72
CA TRP A 55 17.45 -5.46 -6.48
C TRP A 55 18.40 -6.61 -6.72
N MET A 56 18.19 -7.72 -6.01
CA MET A 56 19.06 -8.92 -6.07
C MET A 56 20.55 -8.57 -5.92
N GLY A 57 20.86 -7.63 -5.02
CA GLY A 57 22.22 -7.15 -4.77
C GLY A 57 22.83 -6.25 -5.87
N THR A 58 22.16 -6.01 -6.98
CA THR A 58 22.76 -5.34 -8.16
C THR A 58 22.35 -3.88 -8.32
N THR A 59 21.06 -3.59 -8.40
CA THR A 59 20.56 -2.25 -8.70
C THR A 59 20.06 -1.54 -7.45
N ARG A 60 20.52 -0.30 -7.23
CA ARG A 60 20.05 0.55 -6.12
C ARG A 60 18.75 1.27 -6.51
N PHE A 61 17.78 1.25 -5.60
CA PHE A 61 16.49 1.91 -5.78
C PHE A 61 16.37 3.15 -4.90
N PHE A 62 16.10 4.29 -5.53
CA PHE A 62 15.89 5.58 -4.89
C PHE A 62 14.43 6.06 -4.97
N ASP A 63 13.50 5.21 -5.31
CA ASP A 63 12.10 5.59 -5.58
C ASP A 63 11.28 5.80 -4.29
N ASN A 64 11.56 5.06 -3.23
CA ASN A 64 10.84 5.18 -1.95
C ASN A 64 11.80 5.22 -0.76
N PRO A 65 11.49 6.04 0.25
CA PRO A 65 12.23 6.03 1.52
C PRO A 65 12.10 4.71 2.27
N PRO A 66 13.03 4.40 3.21
CA PRO A 66 13.28 3.04 3.68
C PRO A 66 12.38 2.56 4.83
N LEU A 67 11.63 3.43 5.51
CA LEU A 67 10.91 3.05 6.74
C LEU A 67 9.99 1.84 6.59
N PRO A 68 9.17 1.69 5.52
CA PRO A 68 8.35 0.50 5.35
C PRO A 68 9.17 -0.77 5.17
N PHE A 69 10.33 -0.65 4.51
CA PHE A 69 11.23 -1.78 4.28
C PHE A 69 11.95 -2.20 5.56
N TRP A 70 12.34 -1.24 6.41
CA TRP A 70 12.85 -1.56 7.75
C TRP A 70 11.82 -2.30 8.59
N LEU A 71 10.58 -1.80 8.62
CA LEU A 71 9.50 -2.42 9.40
C LEU A 71 9.19 -3.84 8.92
N THR A 72 9.06 -4.04 7.60
CA THR A 72 8.82 -5.36 7.03
C THR A 72 10.04 -6.28 7.17
N GLY A 73 11.26 -5.75 7.02
CA GLY A 73 12.49 -6.50 7.22
C GLY A 73 12.68 -6.97 8.66
N VAL A 74 12.24 -6.19 9.66
CA VAL A 74 12.19 -6.65 11.06
C VAL A 74 11.21 -7.81 11.21
N VAL A 75 10.04 -7.73 10.57
CA VAL A 75 9.09 -8.86 10.56
C VAL A 75 9.71 -10.11 9.93
N TYR A 76 10.49 -9.95 8.86
CA TYR A 76 11.21 -11.07 8.23
C TYR A 76 12.27 -11.69 9.15
N LYS A 77 12.95 -10.88 9.97
CA LYS A 77 13.91 -11.41 10.95
C LYS A 77 13.24 -12.24 12.05
N VAL A 78 11.99 -11.95 12.38
CA VAL A 78 11.23 -12.67 13.43
C VAL A 78 10.52 -13.90 12.87
N PHE A 79 9.86 -13.78 11.72
CA PHE A 79 8.97 -14.82 11.16
C PHE A 79 9.52 -15.52 9.91
N GLY A 80 10.72 -15.16 9.46
CA GLY A 80 11.26 -15.60 8.19
C GLY A 80 10.68 -14.85 6.99
N VAL A 81 11.36 -14.95 5.85
CA VAL A 81 10.91 -14.34 4.58
C VAL A 81 9.77 -15.17 4.00
N SER A 82 8.61 -14.57 3.89
CA SER A 82 7.41 -15.21 3.32
C SER A 82 6.40 -14.17 2.85
N GLY A 83 5.47 -14.58 2.00
CA GLY A 83 4.36 -13.72 1.57
C GLY A 83 3.47 -13.27 2.73
N TYR A 84 3.32 -14.11 3.76
CA TYR A 84 2.59 -13.76 4.99
C TYR A 84 3.31 -12.64 5.77
N ALA A 85 4.60 -12.81 6.02
CA ALA A 85 5.42 -11.83 6.73
C ALA A 85 5.50 -10.49 5.99
N ALA A 86 5.52 -10.50 4.64
CA ALA A 86 5.48 -9.30 3.84
C ALA A 86 4.20 -8.46 4.04
N VAL A 87 3.06 -9.14 4.16
CA VAL A 87 1.74 -8.49 4.34
C VAL A 87 1.52 -8.05 5.77
N PHE A 88 2.18 -8.69 6.74
CA PHE A 88 1.96 -8.50 8.18
C PHE A 88 2.03 -7.02 8.59
N SER A 89 3.03 -6.27 8.10
CA SER A 89 3.19 -4.84 8.40
C SER A 89 1.97 -4.02 7.96
N SER A 90 1.51 -4.19 6.72
CA SER A 90 0.33 -3.48 6.21
C SER A 90 -0.94 -3.85 6.97
N ALA A 91 -1.12 -5.14 7.30
CA ALA A 91 -2.27 -5.61 8.06
C ALA A 91 -2.33 -4.99 9.46
N ILE A 92 -1.20 -4.97 10.18
CA ILE A 92 -1.13 -4.36 11.52
C ILE A 92 -1.41 -2.86 11.45
N PHE A 93 -0.82 -2.14 10.47
CA PHE A 93 -1.13 -0.72 10.30
C PHE A 93 -2.59 -0.48 9.93
N GLY A 94 -3.21 -1.36 9.12
CA GLY A 94 -4.65 -1.31 8.86
C GLY A 94 -5.48 -1.43 10.15
N VAL A 95 -5.14 -2.37 11.04
CA VAL A 95 -5.79 -2.51 12.37
C VAL A 95 -5.61 -1.25 13.20
N LEU A 96 -4.40 -0.71 13.24
CA LEU A 96 -4.09 0.51 14.01
C LEU A 96 -4.82 1.74 13.46
N ILE A 97 -5.05 1.85 12.14
CA ILE A 97 -5.87 2.91 11.55
C ILE A 97 -7.32 2.79 12.02
N VAL A 98 -7.89 1.59 12.04
CA VAL A 98 -9.25 1.35 12.56
C VAL A 98 -9.35 1.78 14.03
N TYR A 99 -8.39 1.37 14.85
CA TYR A 99 -8.31 1.78 16.26
C TYR A 99 -8.16 3.30 16.43
N LEU A 100 -7.26 3.93 15.65
CA LEU A 100 -7.04 5.37 15.73
C LEU A 100 -8.26 6.16 15.26
N THR A 101 -8.98 5.68 14.23
CA THR A 101 -10.22 6.31 13.75
C THR A 101 -11.29 6.31 14.83
N TYR A 102 -11.50 5.16 15.50
CA TYR A 102 -12.38 5.08 16.67
C TYR A 102 -11.95 6.06 17.77
N SER A 103 -10.64 6.01 18.12
CA SER A 103 -10.09 6.79 19.24
C SER A 103 -10.15 8.29 18.99
N LEU A 104 -9.87 8.72 17.76
CA LEU A 104 -9.96 10.12 17.35
C LEU A 104 -11.41 10.62 17.34
N CYS A 105 -12.33 9.84 16.77
CA CYS A 105 -13.75 10.18 16.80
C CYS A 105 -14.27 10.31 18.23
N ASN A 106 -13.91 9.36 19.12
CA ASN A 106 -14.28 9.40 20.52
C ASN A 106 -13.64 10.57 21.28
N TYR A 107 -12.41 10.96 20.90
CA TYR A 107 -11.76 12.13 21.47
C TYR A 107 -12.49 13.42 21.09
N LEU A 108 -12.90 13.56 19.82
CA LEU A 108 -13.56 14.76 19.29
C LEU A 108 -15.00 14.92 19.82
N TYR A 109 -15.78 13.84 19.84
CA TYR A 109 -17.23 13.91 20.05
C TYR A 109 -17.72 13.24 21.35
N LYS A 110 -16.87 12.46 22.05
CA LYS A 110 -17.19 11.75 23.30
C LYS A 110 -18.38 10.79 23.17
N ASP A 111 -18.64 10.31 21.97
CA ASP A 111 -19.75 9.38 21.67
C ASP A 111 -19.22 8.05 21.14
N ASN A 112 -19.47 6.97 21.90
CA ASN A 112 -19.00 5.63 21.56
C ASN A 112 -19.70 5.08 20.31
N TRP A 113 -20.99 5.39 20.12
CA TRP A 113 -21.74 4.91 18.97
C TRP A 113 -21.20 5.48 17.67
N THR A 114 -21.05 6.81 17.60
CA THR A 114 -20.47 7.51 16.46
C THR A 114 -19.04 7.03 16.20
N SER A 115 -18.26 6.77 17.25
CA SER A 115 -16.89 6.26 17.14
C SER A 115 -16.83 4.85 16.56
N PHE A 116 -17.75 3.98 16.98
CA PHE A 116 -17.87 2.64 16.43
C PHE A 116 -18.29 2.67 14.96
N LEU A 117 -19.27 3.53 14.63
CA LEU A 117 -19.71 3.71 13.25
C LEU A 117 -18.58 4.25 12.37
N ALA A 118 -17.74 5.19 12.85
CA ALA A 118 -16.60 5.70 12.07
C ALA A 118 -15.60 4.59 11.72
N ALA A 119 -15.26 3.73 12.67
CA ALA A 119 -14.42 2.57 12.46
C ALA A 119 -15.08 1.52 11.55
N PHE A 120 -16.39 1.29 11.72
CA PHE A 120 -17.17 0.41 10.87
C PHE A 120 -17.19 0.89 9.41
N VAL A 121 -17.45 2.17 9.16
CA VAL A 121 -17.41 2.77 7.82
C VAL A 121 -16.05 2.57 7.16
N LEU A 122 -14.97 2.71 7.93
CA LEU A 122 -13.59 2.56 7.42
C LEU A 122 -13.25 1.10 7.05
N LEU A 123 -13.85 0.10 7.69
CA LEU A 123 -13.54 -1.31 7.41
C LEU A 123 -13.99 -1.78 6.02
N PHE A 124 -15.00 -1.14 5.41
CA PHE A 124 -15.67 -1.66 4.21
C PHE A 124 -15.35 -1.00 2.87
N PRO A 125 -14.56 0.08 2.73
CA PRO A 125 -14.09 0.49 1.41
C PRO A 125 -13.22 -0.62 0.81
N GLY A 126 -13.71 -1.20 -0.30
CA GLY A 126 -13.13 -2.43 -0.83
C GLY A 126 -11.65 -2.33 -1.16
N LEU A 127 -11.21 -1.18 -1.70
CA LEU A 127 -9.80 -0.98 -2.03
C LEU A 127 -8.92 -0.80 -0.78
N PHE A 128 -9.43 -0.17 0.29
CA PHE A 128 -8.72 -0.06 1.57
C PHE A 128 -8.55 -1.43 2.22
N LEU A 129 -9.63 -2.22 2.26
CA LEU A 129 -9.62 -3.58 2.78
C LEU A 129 -8.63 -4.46 2.00
N ASP A 130 -8.67 -4.44 0.67
CA ASP A 130 -7.77 -5.22 -0.17
C ASP A 130 -6.31 -4.79 0.01
N SER A 131 -6.04 -3.48 0.08
CA SER A 131 -4.68 -2.95 0.28
C SER A 131 -4.11 -3.27 1.66
N SER A 132 -4.94 -3.29 2.71
CA SER A 132 -4.53 -3.74 4.06
C SER A 132 -4.16 -5.23 4.11
N ARG A 133 -4.58 -6.00 3.10
CA ARG A 133 -4.28 -7.43 2.92
C ARG A 133 -3.15 -7.69 1.93
N ARG A 134 -2.40 -6.67 1.54
CA ARG A 134 -1.25 -6.74 0.62
C ARG A 134 -0.07 -5.99 1.23
N ALA A 135 1.14 -6.27 0.77
CA ALA A 135 2.34 -5.53 1.16
C ALA A 135 2.36 -4.14 0.48
N MET A 136 1.63 -3.17 1.04
CA MET A 136 1.41 -1.87 0.42
C MET A 136 1.88 -0.71 1.31
N LEU A 137 2.67 0.20 0.73
CA LEU A 137 3.19 1.40 1.43
C LEU A 137 2.08 2.39 1.79
N ASP A 138 0.98 2.41 1.02
CA ASP A 138 -0.13 3.36 1.19
C ASP A 138 -0.84 3.22 2.53
N ILE A 139 -0.95 1.99 3.06
CA ILE A 139 -1.53 1.73 4.38
C ILE A 139 -0.59 2.22 5.49
N THR A 140 0.70 1.97 5.35
CA THR A 140 1.72 2.47 6.29
C THR A 140 1.73 4.01 6.33
N LEU A 141 1.64 4.66 5.17
CA LEU A 141 1.50 6.11 5.06
C LEU A 141 0.23 6.61 5.75
N ALA A 142 -0.92 6.00 5.46
CA ALA A 142 -2.21 6.38 6.05
C ALA A 142 -2.19 6.26 7.58
N PHE A 143 -1.51 5.24 8.12
CA PHE A 143 -1.31 5.11 9.56
C PHE A 143 -0.53 6.30 10.15
N PHE A 144 0.64 6.61 9.61
CA PHE A 144 1.46 7.69 10.15
C PHE A 144 0.80 9.07 10.01
N VAL A 145 0.09 9.31 8.89
CA VAL A 145 -0.72 10.52 8.73
C VAL A 145 -1.83 10.57 9.78
N THR A 146 -2.59 9.48 9.98
CA THR A 146 -3.67 9.43 10.97
C THR A 146 -3.15 9.64 12.39
N ALA A 147 -2.04 8.99 12.75
CA ALA A 147 -1.39 9.16 14.05
C ALA A 147 -0.89 10.60 14.25
N SER A 148 -0.32 11.20 13.22
CA SER A 148 0.09 12.61 13.25
C SER A 148 -1.12 13.54 13.47
N MET A 149 -2.20 13.36 12.71
CA MET A 149 -3.43 14.16 12.87
C MET A 149 -4.04 14.00 14.27
N TYR A 150 -4.05 12.79 14.82
CA TYR A 150 -4.50 12.54 16.19
C TYR A 150 -3.63 13.28 17.23
N CYS A 151 -2.32 13.26 17.05
CA CYS A 151 -1.40 14.00 17.91
C CYS A 151 -1.53 15.52 17.76
N LEU A 152 -1.79 16.02 16.55
CA LEU A 152 -2.04 17.46 16.32
C LEU A 152 -3.21 17.96 17.16
N ILE A 153 -4.35 17.28 17.08
CA ILE A 153 -5.55 17.72 17.81
C ILE A 153 -5.39 17.57 19.33
N LYS A 154 -4.73 16.53 19.80
CA LYS A 154 -4.36 16.37 21.21
C LYS A 154 -3.37 17.44 21.70
N GLY A 155 -2.55 17.95 20.82
CA GLY A 155 -1.63 19.05 21.08
C GLY A 155 -2.31 20.33 21.54
N LEU A 156 -3.57 20.55 21.17
CA LEU A 156 -4.37 21.70 21.64
C LEU A 156 -4.56 21.69 23.16
N GLU A 157 -4.77 20.51 23.76
CA GLU A 157 -4.94 20.35 25.22
C GLU A 157 -3.57 20.14 25.92
N ASN A 158 -2.73 19.28 25.33
CA ASN A 158 -1.42 18.97 25.89
C ASN A 158 -0.34 19.13 24.81
N ARG A 159 0.36 20.24 24.87
CA ARG A 159 1.36 20.65 23.86
C ARG A 159 2.52 19.68 23.67
N LYS A 160 2.74 18.72 24.60
CA LYS A 160 3.73 17.64 24.41
C LYS A 160 3.42 16.76 23.21
N PHE A 161 2.14 16.63 22.83
CA PHE A 161 1.74 15.87 21.66
C PHE A 161 2.19 16.48 20.33
N TYR A 162 2.58 17.75 20.28
CA TYR A 162 3.18 18.34 19.07
C TYR A 162 4.51 17.71 18.68
N LEU A 163 5.31 17.20 19.63
CA LEU A 163 6.51 16.44 19.30
C LEU A 163 6.17 15.08 18.68
N LEU A 164 5.14 14.39 19.20
CA LEU A 164 4.65 13.14 18.61
C LEU A 164 4.01 13.39 17.24
N TYR A 165 3.27 14.49 17.08
CA TYR A 165 2.77 14.91 15.77
C TYR A 165 3.90 15.03 14.76
N GLY A 166 4.98 15.71 15.11
CA GLY A 166 6.14 15.88 14.25
C GLY A 166 6.85 14.57 13.95
N LEU A 167 7.06 13.71 14.97
CA LEU A 167 7.65 12.39 14.77
C LEU A 167 6.84 11.54 13.79
N MET A 168 5.50 11.47 13.97
CA MET A 168 4.63 10.72 13.08
C MET A 168 4.61 11.31 11.66
N ALA A 169 4.62 12.65 11.53
CA ALA A 169 4.74 13.31 10.22
C ALA A 169 6.08 12.99 9.53
N GLY A 170 7.19 13.01 10.27
CA GLY A 170 8.50 12.60 9.75
C GLY A 170 8.52 11.14 9.29
N CYS A 171 7.90 10.23 10.05
CA CYS A 171 7.71 8.84 9.65
C CYS A 171 6.83 8.71 8.39
N ALA A 172 5.82 9.56 8.22
CA ALA A 172 5.02 9.60 6.99
C ALA A 172 5.89 9.97 5.77
N VAL A 173 6.78 10.98 5.90
CA VAL A 173 7.76 11.34 4.85
C VAL A 173 8.72 10.20 4.56
N LEU A 174 9.27 9.54 5.59
CA LEU A 174 10.12 8.35 5.45
C LEU A 174 9.38 7.12 4.89
N THR A 175 8.06 7.18 4.78
CA THR A 175 7.25 6.13 4.16
C THR A 175 7.05 6.37 2.66
N LYS A 176 6.66 7.58 2.27
CA LYS A 176 6.29 7.86 0.87
C LYS A 176 6.55 9.31 0.44
N SER A 177 7.77 9.78 0.68
CA SER A 177 8.28 11.07 0.15
C SER A 177 7.28 12.23 0.27
N LEU A 178 6.95 12.88 -0.84
CA LEU A 178 6.09 14.07 -0.90
C LEU A 178 4.71 13.88 -0.23
N LEU A 179 4.11 12.71 -0.34
CA LEU A 179 2.81 12.44 0.28
C LEU A 179 2.87 12.47 1.81
N GLY A 180 4.03 12.22 2.39
CA GLY A 180 4.25 12.30 3.84
C GLY A 180 4.25 13.73 4.40
N PHE A 181 4.36 14.77 3.57
CA PHE A 181 4.33 16.16 4.01
C PHE A 181 2.93 16.71 4.26
N PHE A 182 1.87 16.02 3.84
CA PHE A 182 0.49 16.50 4.06
C PHE A 182 0.17 16.85 5.52
N PRO A 183 0.57 16.07 6.55
CA PRO A 183 0.34 16.45 7.93
C PRO A 183 0.90 17.84 8.27
N ILE A 184 2.09 18.16 7.77
CA ILE A 184 2.74 19.44 8.04
C ILE A 184 1.93 20.59 7.42
N VAL A 185 1.52 20.44 6.15
CA VAL A 185 0.70 21.46 5.45
C VAL A 185 -0.65 21.65 6.16
N ILE A 186 -1.33 20.53 6.48
CA ILE A 186 -2.62 20.58 7.20
C ILE A 186 -2.44 21.25 8.56
N GLY A 187 -1.36 20.87 9.28
CA GLY A 187 -1.06 21.42 10.61
C GLY A 187 -0.87 22.93 10.59
N PHE A 188 -0.09 23.46 9.65
CA PHE A 188 0.10 24.91 9.51
C PHE A 188 -1.20 25.65 9.19
N VAL A 189 -1.98 25.15 8.22
CA VAL A 189 -3.24 25.77 7.83
C VAL A 189 -4.25 25.73 8.99
N PHE A 190 -4.35 24.59 9.69
CA PHE A 190 -5.23 24.43 10.83
C PHE A 190 -4.82 25.33 12.03
N MET A 191 -3.53 25.36 12.39
CA MET A 191 -3.04 26.19 13.50
C MET A 191 -3.20 27.69 13.21
N PHE A 192 -3.00 28.09 11.95
CA PHE A 192 -3.27 29.48 11.52
C PHE A 192 -4.74 29.82 11.67
N TRP A 193 -5.63 28.97 11.21
CA TRP A 193 -7.07 29.20 11.32
C TRP A 193 -7.53 29.19 12.78
N TYR A 194 -6.99 28.30 13.61
CA TYR A 194 -7.41 28.12 15.01
C TYR A 194 -7.00 29.27 15.93
N GLY A 195 -5.88 29.92 15.71
CA GLY A 195 -5.39 30.98 16.60
C GLY A 195 -4.39 31.95 15.95
N GLY A 196 -4.40 32.03 14.61
CA GLY A 196 -3.55 32.93 13.85
C GLY A 196 -2.05 32.66 14.01
N LEU A 197 -1.26 33.69 13.80
CA LEU A 197 0.19 33.63 13.90
C LEU A 197 0.68 33.14 15.28
N ARG A 198 -0.05 33.49 16.37
CA ARG A 198 0.33 33.06 17.73
C ARG A 198 0.46 31.54 17.84
N ASN A 199 -0.44 30.78 17.22
CA ASN A 199 -0.39 29.32 17.30
C ASN A 199 0.63 28.72 16.34
N ILE A 200 0.86 29.33 15.17
CA ILE A 200 1.93 28.92 14.27
C ILE A 200 3.31 29.06 14.96
N PHE A 201 3.52 30.16 15.67
CA PHE A 201 4.77 30.44 16.38
C PHE A 201 4.84 29.80 17.78
N ASP A 202 3.90 28.91 18.14
CA ASP A 202 4.06 28.09 19.35
C ASP A 202 5.35 27.26 19.25
N PHE A 203 6.24 27.45 20.22
CA PHE A 203 7.56 26.79 20.20
C PHE A 203 7.47 25.26 20.11
N ARG A 204 6.50 24.63 20.78
CA ARG A 204 6.35 23.18 20.77
C ARG A 204 5.79 22.65 19.46
N PHE A 205 4.90 23.41 18.84
CA PHE A 205 4.43 23.11 17.48
C PHE A 205 5.58 23.19 16.48
N LEU A 206 6.36 24.30 16.50
CA LEU A 206 7.52 24.45 15.64
C LEU A 206 8.61 23.39 15.92
N ALA A 207 8.84 23.02 17.18
CA ALA A 207 9.74 21.92 17.53
C ALA A 207 9.26 20.58 16.94
N GLY A 208 7.95 20.34 16.95
CA GLY A 208 7.36 19.19 16.26
C GLY A 208 7.59 19.23 14.74
N VAL A 209 7.36 20.39 14.11
CA VAL A 209 7.63 20.56 12.67
C VAL A 209 9.12 20.37 12.36
N ALA A 210 10.01 20.96 13.16
CA ALA A 210 11.45 20.76 13.01
C ALA A 210 11.84 19.27 13.12
N LEU A 211 11.27 18.56 14.10
CA LEU A 211 11.48 17.11 14.27
C LEU A 211 10.98 16.34 13.03
N SER A 212 9.84 16.72 12.46
CA SER A 212 9.32 16.07 11.24
C SER A 212 10.24 16.25 10.04
N ILE A 213 10.85 17.43 9.90
CA ILE A 213 11.83 17.72 8.84
C ILE A 213 13.12 16.92 9.09
N ILE A 214 13.66 16.92 10.32
CA ILE A 214 14.86 16.18 10.65
C ILE A 214 14.68 14.68 10.35
N VAL A 215 13.60 14.09 10.84
CA VAL A 215 13.32 12.66 10.64
C VAL A 215 13.00 12.39 9.17
N GLY A 216 12.07 13.13 8.56
CA GLY A 216 11.59 12.87 7.22
C GLY A 216 12.63 13.12 6.14
N CYS A 217 13.45 14.17 6.30
CA CYS A 217 14.50 14.51 5.34
C CYS A 217 15.81 13.78 5.56
N SER A 218 15.97 13.00 6.65
CA SER A 218 17.19 12.25 6.94
C SER A 218 17.61 11.33 5.79
N TRP A 219 16.65 10.64 5.17
CA TRP A 219 16.91 9.76 4.03
C TRP A 219 17.43 10.51 2.81
N TYR A 220 16.89 11.69 2.54
CA TYR A 220 17.35 12.54 1.44
C TYR A 220 18.78 13.02 1.65
N LEU A 221 19.07 13.47 2.88
CA LEU A 221 20.39 13.96 3.23
C LEU A 221 21.43 12.85 3.13
N VAL A 222 21.17 11.69 3.72
CA VAL A 222 22.09 10.55 3.69
C VAL A 222 22.34 10.08 2.27
N ASN A 223 21.28 9.93 1.45
CA ASN A 223 21.47 9.49 0.06
C ASN A 223 22.16 10.51 -0.81
N TRP A 224 21.89 11.80 -0.60
CA TRP A 224 22.63 12.87 -1.28
C TRP A 224 24.12 12.84 -0.91
N MET A 225 24.44 12.66 0.37
CA MET A 225 25.85 12.54 0.82
C MET A 225 26.55 11.30 0.26
N MET A 226 25.84 10.18 0.09
CA MET A 226 26.41 8.91 -0.39
C MET A 226 26.51 8.85 -1.92
N PHE A 227 25.57 9.44 -2.66
CA PHE A 227 25.40 9.21 -4.09
C PHE A 227 25.33 10.51 -4.91
N GLY A 228 25.30 11.69 -4.30
CA GLY A 228 25.27 12.98 -4.97
C GLY A 228 24.18 13.11 -6.02
N ASP A 229 24.57 13.58 -7.22
CA ASP A 229 23.67 13.85 -8.33
C ASP A 229 22.97 12.60 -8.85
N LEU A 230 23.57 11.42 -8.71
CA LEU A 230 22.93 10.15 -9.11
C LEU A 230 21.62 9.92 -8.33
N PHE A 231 21.62 10.20 -7.03
CA PHE A 231 20.43 10.10 -6.21
C PHE A 231 19.38 11.13 -6.66
N ILE A 232 19.77 12.39 -6.80
CA ILE A 232 18.87 13.49 -7.18
C ILE A 232 18.21 13.17 -8.53
N ASP A 233 19.01 12.81 -9.54
CA ASP A 233 18.52 12.53 -10.87
C ASP A 233 17.55 11.34 -10.91
N ARG A 234 17.88 10.25 -10.23
CA ARG A 234 17.03 9.06 -10.22
C ARG A 234 15.78 9.23 -9.35
N HIS A 235 15.88 9.85 -8.17
CA HIS A 235 14.75 10.03 -7.27
C HIS A 235 13.69 10.95 -7.86
N PHE A 236 14.09 12.15 -8.35
CA PHE A 236 13.14 13.14 -8.87
C PHE A 236 12.56 12.80 -10.24
N LYS A 237 13.17 11.85 -10.99
CA LYS A 237 12.61 11.30 -12.23
C LYS A 237 11.60 10.16 -12.01
N THR A 238 11.40 9.71 -10.78
CA THR A 238 10.43 8.64 -10.51
C THR A 238 8.98 9.09 -10.72
N PRO A 239 8.08 8.21 -11.22
CA PRO A 239 6.70 8.60 -11.56
C PRO A 239 5.90 9.24 -10.42
N HIS A 240 6.17 8.88 -9.16
CA HIS A 240 5.48 9.46 -8.00
C HIS A 240 6.05 10.80 -7.54
N MET A 241 7.25 11.17 -7.98
CA MET A 241 7.78 12.53 -7.81
C MET A 241 7.28 13.47 -8.92
N GLN A 242 6.81 12.93 -10.03
CA GLN A 242 6.16 13.68 -11.11
C GLN A 242 4.69 14.07 -10.77
N LEU A 243 4.38 14.24 -9.48
CA LEU A 243 3.10 14.78 -9.02
C LEU A 243 2.93 16.25 -9.44
N ILE A 244 4.04 16.93 -9.71
CA ILE A 244 4.04 18.33 -10.18
C ILE A 244 3.65 18.32 -11.68
N PRO A 245 2.71 19.19 -12.10
CA PRO A 245 2.33 19.30 -13.50
C PRO A 245 3.55 19.68 -14.35
N GLY A 246 3.93 18.84 -15.32
CA GLY A 246 4.96 19.20 -16.30
C GLY A 246 4.43 20.20 -17.32
N GLU A 247 5.28 20.64 -18.24
CA GLU A 247 5.07 21.73 -19.22
C GLU A 247 3.80 21.66 -20.11
N ASN A 248 3.07 20.53 -20.09
CA ASN A 248 1.81 20.36 -20.85
C ASN A 248 0.56 20.56 -19.98
N PHE A 249 0.48 21.67 -19.26
CA PHE A 249 -0.68 22.05 -18.42
C PHE A 249 -1.97 22.30 -19.25
N SER A 250 -1.84 22.55 -20.56
CA SER A 250 -2.95 22.95 -21.44
C SER A 250 -4.00 21.85 -21.73
N ASN A 251 -3.68 20.57 -21.46
CA ASN A 251 -4.62 19.45 -21.67
C ASN A 251 -5.12 18.81 -20.36
N ASN A 252 -4.89 19.44 -19.24
CA ASN A 252 -5.33 18.94 -17.94
C ASN A 252 -6.78 19.36 -17.69
N THR A 253 -7.73 18.60 -18.19
CA THR A 253 -9.02 18.48 -17.55
C THR A 253 -8.78 18.13 -16.10
N LEU A 254 -9.30 18.91 -15.16
CA LEU A 254 -9.22 18.62 -13.73
C LEU A 254 -9.62 17.16 -13.49
N TYR A 255 -8.66 16.33 -13.10
CA TYR A 255 -8.89 14.90 -12.88
C TYR A 255 -9.75 14.62 -11.64
N ILE A 256 -10.35 15.66 -11.05
CA ILE A 256 -11.27 15.57 -9.92
C ILE A 256 -12.38 14.52 -10.17
N PHE A 257 -12.88 14.44 -11.41
CA PHE A 257 -13.90 13.47 -11.78
C PHE A 257 -13.39 12.02 -11.75
N GLY A 258 -12.10 11.80 -12.02
CA GLY A 258 -11.48 10.48 -11.90
C GLY A 258 -11.54 9.98 -10.46
N TYR A 259 -11.08 10.78 -9.50
CA TYR A 259 -11.15 10.45 -8.08
C TYR A 259 -12.58 10.31 -7.57
N LEU A 260 -13.51 11.18 -7.98
CA LEU A 260 -14.91 11.08 -7.57
C LEU A 260 -15.56 9.78 -8.08
N LYS A 261 -15.28 9.38 -9.33
CA LYS A 261 -15.74 8.11 -9.90
C LYS A 261 -15.17 6.91 -9.13
N ASP A 262 -13.87 6.93 -8.85
CA ASP A 262 -13.22 5.86 -8.12
C ASP A 262 -13.68 5.79 -6.66
N MET A 263 -13.93 6.93 -6.02
CA MET A 263 -14.52 6.99 -4.69
C MET A 263 -15.95 6.48 -4.68
N LEU A 264 -16.78 6.88 -5.66
CA LEU A 264 -18.14 6.36 -5.77
C LEU A 264 -18.14 4.83 -5.87
N ARG A 265 -17.22 4.25 -6.63
CA ARG A 265 -17.11 2.79 -6.80
C ARG A 265 -16.56 2.07 -5.56
N ASN A 266 -15.51 2.64 -4.94
CA ASN A 266 -14.75 1.95 -3.88
C ASN A 266 -15.17 2.34 -2.46
N TYR A 267 -15.92 3.46 -2.29
CA TYR A 267 -16.42 3.94 -1.01
C TYR A 267 -17.95 3.86 -0.89
N TRP A 268 -18.60 3.11 -1.79
CA TRP A 268 -20.02 2.81 -1.72
C TRP A 268 -20.31 1.86 -0.52
N PRO A 269 -21.43 2.05 0.24
CA PRO A 269 -22.51 3.03 0.05
C PRO A 269 -22.28 4.39 0.77
N TRP A 270 -21.14 4.59 1.39
CA TRP A 270 -20.88 5.75 2.26
C TRP A 270 -20.64 7.05 1.50
N PHE A 271 -20.20 6.97 0.25
CA PHE A 271 -19.76 8.13 -0.54
C PHE A 271 -20.77 9.27 -0.59
N PRO A 272 -22.09 9.07 -0.86
CA PRO A 272 -23.06 10.16 -0.89
C PRO A 272 -23.20 10.88 0.46
N VAL A 273 -23.19 10.13 1.56
CA VAL A 273 -23.26 10.67 2.93
C VAL A 273 -21.99 11.43 3.27
N THR A 274 -20.83 10.89 2.85
CA THR A 274 -19.54 11.57 3.05
C THR A 274 -19.49 12.89 2.34
N VAL A 275 -19.94 12.96 1.09
CA VAL A 275 -20.01 14.22 0.31
C VAL A 275 -20.92 15.23 1.01
N ALA A 276 -22.14 14.84 1.39
CA ALA A 276 -23.04 15.71 2.15
C ALA A 276 -22.40 16.17 3.48
N GLY A 277 -21.74 15.25 4.18
CA GLY A 277 -21.00 15.54 5.42
C GLY A 277 -19.88 16.57 5.21
N VAL A 278 -19.06 16.42 4.17
CA VAL A 278 -18.00 17.40 3.87
C VAL A 278 -18.56 18.80 3.69
N PHE A 279 -19.70 18.96 3.00
CA PHE A 279 -20.37 20.26 2.88
C PHE A 279 -20.90 20.81 4.21
N LEU A 280 -21.48 19.94 5.06
CA LEU A 280 -21.95 20.34 6.40
C LEU A 280 -20.78 20.75 7.29
N PHE A 281 -19.68 20.03 7.25
CA PHE A 281 -18.46 20.35 7.99
C PHE A 281 -17.81 21.65 7.49
N ALA A 282 -17.77 21.89 6.19
CA ALA A 282 -17.34 23.16 5.63
C ALA A 282 -18.22 24.32 6.16
N LYS A 283 -19.56 24.16 6.12
CA LYS A 283 -20.49 25.17 6.65
C LYS A 283 -20.24 25.43 8.14
N SER A 284 -20.13 24.40 8.97
CA SER A 284 -19.87 24.54 10.42
C SER A 284 -18.50 25.19 10.68
N SER A 285 -17.48 24.82 9.88
CA SER A 285 -16.14 25.40 9.97
C SER A 285 -16.12 26.91 9.77
N PHE A 286 -16.79 27.41 8.75
CA PHE A 286 -16.73 28.82 8.38
C PHE A 286 -17.80 29.69 9.08
N LYS A 287 -19.01 29.15 9.32
CA LYS A 287 -20.11 29.90 9.94
C LYS A 287 -20.09 29.81 11.46
N GLU A 288 -19.88 28.63 12.01
CA GLU A 288 -19.95 28.36 13.45
C GLU A 288 -18.57 28.37 14.12
N LYS A 289 -17.50 28.45 13.30
CA LYS A 289 -16.09 28.39 13.73
C LYS A 289 -15.77 27.17 14.60
N ASP A 290 -16.45 26.03 14.31
CA ASP A 290 -16.16 24.78 15.01
C ASP A 290 -14.82 24.21 14.55
N TYR A 291 -13.87 24.12 15.49
CA TYR A 291 -12.51 23.66 15.20
C TYR A 291 -12.45 22.18 14.81
N ARG A 292 -13.39 21.37 15.28
CA ARG A 292 -13.45 19.93 14.96
C ARG A 292 -13.82 19.73 13.49
N SER A 293 -14.83 20.49 13.07
CA SER A 293 -15.27 20.51 11.67
C SER A 293 -14.17 21.03 10.75
N MET A 294 -13.49 22.13 11.13
CA MET A 294 -12.41 22.68 10.33
C MET A 294 -11.23 21.70 10.23
N PHE A 295 -10.84 21.08 11.33
CA PHE A 295 -9.78 20.08 11.34
C PHE A 295 -10.04 18.94 10.35
N LEU A 296 -11.23 18.34 10.40
CA LEU A 296 -11.61 17.23 9.51
C LEU A 296 -11.80 17.69 8.06
N PHE A 297 -12.37 18.88 7.87
CA PHE A 297 -12.52 19.49 6.54
C PHE A 297 -11.17 19.74 5.86
N LEU A 298 -10.19 20.33 6.55
CA LEU A 298 -8.84 20.56 6.01
C LEU A 298 -8.11 19.26 5.74
N TRP A 299 -8.25 18.28 6.64
CA TRP A 299 -7.61 16.97 6.44
C TRP A 299 -8.11 16.26 5.18
N VAL A 300 -9.36 16.44 4.83
CA VAL A 300 -9.91 15.89 3.57
C VAL A 300 -9.54 16.77 2.38
N SER A 301 -9.80 18.09 2.48
CA SER A 301 -9.78 18.99 1.33
C SER A 301 -8.38 19.25 0.80
N ILE A 302 -7.38 19.42 1.67
CA ILE A 302 -6.01 19.75 1.23
C ILE A 302 -5.41 18.59 0.40
N PRO A 303 -5.36 17.34 0.89
CA PRO A 303 -4.84 16.24 0.07
C PRO A 303 -5.68 15.99 -1.18
N PHE A 304 -7.02 16.08 -1.09
CA PHE A 304 -7.90 15.85 -2.23
C PHE A 304 -7.65 16.85 -3.36
N VAL A 305 -7.59 18.16 -3.04
CA VAL A 305 -7.34 19.20 -4.03
C VAL A 305 -5.95 19.05 -4.66
N ILE A 306 -4.91 18.92 -3.83
CA ILE A 306 -3.53 18.80 -4.35
C ILE A 306 -3.40 17.53 -5.21
N MET A 307 -3.92 16.38 -4.78
CA MET A 307 -3.83 15.14 -5.56
C MET A 307 -4.67 15.19 -6.83
N SER A 308 -5.75 15.98 -6.86
CA SER A 308 -6.57 16.16 -8.07
C SER A 308 -5.86 16.93 -9.18
N THR A 309 -4.76 17.62 -8.89
CA THR A 309 -3.92 18.29 -9.90
C THR A 309 -2.84 17.35 -10.48
N SER A 310 -2.64 16.18 -9.88
CA SER A 310 -1.62 15.21 -10.32
C SER A 310 -2.06 14.42 -11.55
N ARG A 311 -1.11 14.11 -12.45
CA ARG A 311 -1.34 13.23 -13.60
C ARG A 311 -1.49 11.75 -13.21
N ASN A 312 -0.75 11.31 -12.20
CA ASN A 312 -0.75 9.93 -11.74
C ASN A 312 -1.81 9.75 -10.65
N GLN A 313 -3.03 9.47 -11.07
CA GLN A 313 -4.15 9.31 -10.14
C GLN A 313 -4.38 7.85 -9.79
N THR A 314 -4.18 7.55 -8.53
CA THR A 314 -4.54 6.28 -7.92
C THR A 314 -5.25 6.55 -6.61
N LEU A 315 -6.46 6.01 -6.43
CA LEU A 315 -7.24 6.24 -5.21
C LEU A 315 -6.48 5.86 -3.93
N ARG A 316 -5.52 4.94 -4.01
CA ARG A 316 -4.64 4.55 -2.89
C ARG A 316 -3.86 5.74 -2.30
N TYR A 317 -3.51 6.74 -3.09
CA TYR A 317 -2.82 7.93 -2.59
C TYR A 317 -3.67 8.78 -1.65
N LEU A 318 -4.99 8.60 -1.69
CA LEU A 318 -5.95 9.25 -0.82
C LEU A 318 -6.36 8.42 0.41
N PHE A 319 -5.78 7.23 0.65
CA PHE A 319 -6.11 6.46 1.86
C PHE A 319 -5.87 7.23 3.15
N MET A 320 -4.94 8.18 3.13
CA MET A 320 -4.67 9.05 4.27
C MET A 320 -5.86 9.92 4.71
N ILE A 321 -6.87 10.15 3.84
CA ILE A 321 -8.09 10.90 4.20
C ILE A 321 -9.25 10.00 4.62
N PHE A 322 -9.18 8.68 4.42
CA PHE A 322 -10.26 7.74 4.72
C PHE A 322 -10.66 7.73 6.21
N PRO A 323 -9.73 7.85 7.19
CA PRO A 323 -10.12 8.00 8.60
C PRO A 323 -11.00 9.23 8.84
N ALA A 324 -10.65 10.38 8.25
CA ALA A 324 -11.47 11.59 8.33
C ALA A 324 -12.83 11.40 7.63
N PHE A 325 -12.88 10.71 6.48
CA PHE A 325 -14.13 10.33 5.81
C PHE A 325 -15.01 9.47 6.71
N GLY A 326 -14.44 8.46 7.37
CA GLY A 326 -15.17 7.63 8.33
C GLY A 326 -15.80 8.44 9.44
N ILE A 327 -15.05 9.39 10.02
CA ILE A 327 -15.53 10.26 11.11
C ILE A 327 -16.63 11.22 10.61
N ILE A 328 -16.42 11.90 9.47
CA ILE A 328 -17.40 12.81 8.88
C ILE A 328 -18.71 12.06 8.56
N THR A 329 -18.60 10.90 7.92
CA THR A 329 -19.76 10.07 7.57
C THR A 329 -20.54 9.63 8.82
N ALA A 330 -19.81 9.13 9.82
CA ALA A 330 -20.42 8.65 11.06
C ALA A 330 -21.12 9.76 11.83
N HIS A 331 -20.48 10.93 11.96
CA HIS A 331 -21.06 12.06 12.65
C HIS A 331 -22.29 12.61 11.91
N THR A 332 -22.25 12.69 10.58
CA THR A 332 -23.39 13.09 9.75
C THR A 332 -24.57 12.14 9.91
N LEU A 333 -24.34 10.83 9.83
CA LEU A 333 -25.38 9.82 10.05
C LEU A 333 -25.93 9.86 11.49
N ALA A 334 -25.04 10.03 12.47
CA ALA A 334 -25.46 10.16 13.88
C ALA A 334 -26.41 11.31 14.12
N GLY A 335 -26.22 12.43 13.40
CA GLY A 335 -27.13 13.59 13.44
C GLY A 335 -28.47 13.36 12.76
N TRP A 336 -28.57 12.44 11.79
CA TRP A 336 -29.81 12.14 11.10
C TRP A 336 -30.63 11.01 11.78
N LEU A 337 -30.00 10.17 12.59
CA LEU A 337 -30.63 9.01 13.22
C LEU A 337 -31.15 9.36 14.62
N LYS A 338 -32.35 8.85 14.94
CA LYS A 338 -32.90 8.86 16.31
C LYS A 338 -32.17 7.83 17.19
N ASP A 339 -32.16 8.03 18.50
CA ASP A 339 -31.45 7.13 19.42
C ASP A 339 -31.97 5.69 19.36
N THR A 340 -33.26 5.49 19.20
CA THR A 340 -33.85 4.15 18.98
C THR A 340 -33.36 3.46 17.70
N GLN A 341 -33.03 4.22 16.67
CA GLN A 341 -32.44 3.68 15.42
C GLN A 341 -30.98 3.34 15.62
N LYS A 342 -30.23 4.15 16.38
CA LYS A 342 -28.83 3.89 16.73
C LYS A 342 -28.69 2.59 17.54
N GLU A 343 -29.57 2.39 18.53
CA GLU A 343 -29.60 1.17 19.34
C GLU A 343 -29.86 -0.08 18.50
N ARG A 344 -30.78 0.00 17.54
CA ARG A 344 -31.08 -1.10 16.61
C ARG A 344 -29.96 -1.35 15.60
N ALA A 345 -29.26 -0.30 15.15
CA ALA A 345 -28.20 -0.43 14.16
C ALA A 345 -26.94 -1.11 14.72
N LEU A 346 -26.60 -0.93 15.99
CA LEU A 346 -25.38 -1.45 16.59
C LEU A 346 -25.24 -2.98 16.48
N PRO A 347 -26.25 -3.80 16.81
CA PRO A 347 -26.18 -5.25 16.62
C PRO A 347 -26.00 -5.66 15.18
N TRP A 348 -26.64 -4.94 14.23
CA TRP A 348 -26.47 -5.20 12.80
C TRP A 348 -25.03 -4.92 12.33
N MET A 349 -24.42 -3.81 12.75
CA MET A 349 -23.02 -3.52 12.45
C MET A 349 -22.08 -4.61 12.96
N VAL A 350 -22.30 -5.06 14.22
CA VAL A 350 -21.56 -6.19 14.81
C VAL A 350 -21.76 -7.46 13.97
N GLY A 351 -23.00 -7.78 13.61
CA GLY A 351 -23.34 -8.93 12.77
C GLY A 351 -22.66 -8.91 11.41
N ILE A 352 -22.63 -7.74 10.74
CA ILE A 352 -21.96 -7.56 9.45
C ILE A 352 -20.45 -7.79 9.59
N ILE A 353 -19.81 -7.23 10.62
CA ILE A 353 -18.38 -7.46 10.87
C ILE A 353 -18.12 -8.96 11.10
N MET A 354 -18.90 -9.63 11.94
CA MET A 354 -18.75 -11.07 12.21
C MET A 354 -18.94 -11.91 10.96
N THR A 355 -19.95 -11.58 10.14
CA THR A 355 -20.15 -12.24 8.84
C THR A 355 -18.96 -12.03 7.91
N THR A 356 -18.39 -10.82 7.88
CA THR A 356 -17.18 -10.53 7.09
C THR A 356 -15.98 -11.35 7.58
N VAL A 357 -15.76 -11.43 8.89
CA VAL A 357 -14.73 -12.29 9.49
C VAL A 357 -14.92 -13.74 9.04
N LEU A 358 -16.16 -14.27 9.15
CA LEU A 358 -16.46 -15.64 8.74
C LEU A 358 -16.20 -15.86 7.26
N VAL A 359 -16.74 -15.00 6.39
CA VAL A 359 -16.57 -15.08 4.93
C VAL A 359 -15.10 -15.05 4.56
N VAL A 360 -14.32 -14.11 5.09
CA VAL A 360 -12.90 -13.97 4.75
C VAL A 360 -12.07 -15.19 5.17
N ASN A 361 -12.42 -15.84 6.30
CA ASN A 361 -11.62 -16.94 6.83
C ASN A 361 -12.08 -18.34 6.39
N VAL A 362 -13.37 -18.51 6.07
CA VAL A 362 -13.93 -19.84 5.74
C VAL A 362 -14.09 -20.04 4.23
N THR A 363 -14.42 -18.97 3.47
CA THR A 363 -14.72 -19.12 2.05
C THR A 363 -13.48 -18.85 1.19
N PRO A 364 -13.34 -19.53 0.03
CA PRO A 364 -12.29 -19.22 -0.95
C PRO A 364 -12.57 -17.94 -1.75
N ILE A 365 -13.58 -17.17 -1.39
CA ILE A 365 -13.96 -15.94 -2.08
C ILE A 365 -12.81 -14.94 -1.98
N GLN A 366 -12.13 -14.74 -3.09
CA GLN A 366 -11.21 -13.62 -3.24
C GLN A 366 -12.05 -12.39 -3.59
N VAL A 367 -12.10 -11.42 -2.70
CA VAL A 367 -12.67 -10.11 -3.03
C VAL A 367 -11.74 -9.46 -4.05
N LYS A 368 -12.03 -9.62 -5.33
CA LYS A 368 -11.32 -8.94 -6.42
C LYS A 368 -11.81 -7.50 -6.49
N VAL A 369 -11.17 -6.64 -5.74
CA VAL A 369 -11.48 -5.19 -5.76
C VAL A 369 -10.56 -4.43 -6.70
N SER A 370 -9.39 -4.97 -6.99
CA SER A 370 -8.37 -4.35 -7.82
C SER A 370 -8.37 -4.94 -9.23
N LEU A 371 -8.21 -4.06 -10.23
CA LEU A 371 -7.96 -4.43 -11.64
C LEU A 371 -6.54 -4.99 -11.86
N GLU A 372 -5.71 -5.04 -10.82
CA GLU A 372 -4.36 -5.57 -10.90
C GLU A 372 -4.38 -7.06 -11.26
N GLN A 373 -3.50 -7.45 -12.16
CA GLN A 373 -3.34 -8.85 -12.55
C GLN A 373 -2.93 -9.67 -11.33
N ASN A 374 -3.68 -10.72 -11.07
CA ASN A 374 -3.35 -11.68 -10.02
C ASN A 374 -2.41 -12.74 -10.60
N ASN A 375 -1.16 -12.69 -10.17
CA ASN A 375 -0.10 -13.61 -10.59
C ASN A 375 0.20 -14.69 -9.54
N ALA A 376 -0.79 -15.08 -8.74
CA ALA A 376 -0.64 -16.09 -7.69
C ALA A 376 -0.06 -17.43 -8.22
N GLU A 377 -0.35 -17.78 -9.47
CA GLU A 377 0.12 -19.01 -10.10
C GLU A 377 1.64 -19.06 -10.29
N LEU A 378 2.33 -17.91 -10.34
CA LEU A 378 3.78 -17.83 -10.40
C LEU A 378 4.45 -18.34 -9.11
N ARG A 379 3.74 -18.35 -7.99
CA ARG A 379 4.19 -18.98 -6.75
C ARG A 379 4.44 -20.48 -6.97
N ASN A 380 3.59 -21.15 -7.74
CA ASN A 380 3.71 -22.58 -8.02
C ASN A 380 4.86 -22.89 -9.00
N LEU A 381 5.26 -21.91 -9.80
CA LEU A 381 6.40 -22.00 -10.70
C LEU A 381 7.75 -21.85 -9.97
N ALA A 382 7.79 -21.06 -8.92
CA ALA A 382 9.03 -20.70 -8.23
C ALA A 382 9.89 -21.90 -7.78
N PRO A 383 9.33 -23.02 -7.25
CA PRO A 383 10.14 -24.21 -6.92
C PRO A 383 10.88 -24.79 -8.10
N PHE A 384 10.26 -24.83 -9.28
CA PHE A 384 10.90 -25.34 -10.50
C PHE A 384 12.06 -24.44 -10.93
N VAL A 385 11.87 -23.12 -10.80
CA VAL A 385 12.94 -22.14 -11.05
C VAL A 385 14.08 -22.33 -10.05
N HIS A 386 13.76 -22.42 -8.77
CA HIS A 386 14.76 -22.52 -7.70
C HIS A 386 15.65 -23.76 -7.83
N ILE A 387 15.06 -24.91 -8.24
CA ILE A 387 15.78 -26.18 -8.36
C ILE A 387 16.63 -26.22 -9.64
N ASN A 388 16.14 -25.65 -10.74
CA ASN A 388 16.77 -25.73 -12.05
C ASN A 388 17.72 -24.57 -12.37
N THR A 389 17.90 -23.59 -11.43
CA THR A 389 18.80 -22.44 -11.63
C THR A 389 19.64 -22.18 -10.39
N LYS A 390 20.87 -21.69 -10.58
CA LYS A 390 21.75 -21.22 -9.50
C LYS A 390 21.31 -19.83 -8.99
N PRO A 391 21.64 -19.44 -7.76
CA PRO A 391 21.30 -18.12 -7.21
C PRO A 391 21.75 -16.92 -8.04
N SER A 392 22.86 -17.05 -8.77
CA SER A 392 23.42 -16.00 -9.65
C SER A 392 22.81 -15.97 -11.05
N GLU A 393 22.01 -16.99 -11.42
CA GLU A 393 21.45 -17.08 -12.75
C GLU A 393 20.24 -16.17 -12.91
N THR A 394 20.17 -15.52 -14.06
CA THR A 394 19.08 -14.64 -14.46
C THR A 394 18.05 -15.40 -15.28
N ILE A 395 16.77 -15.20 -14.96
CA ILE A 395 15.67 -15.68 -15.77
C ILE A 395 15.32 -14.62 -16.81
N PHE A 396 15.22 -15.02 -18.05
CA PHE A 396 14.83 -14.12 -19.14
C PHE A 396 13.30 -14.10 -19.30
N ASN A 397 12.78 -12.97 -19.74
CA ASN A 397 11.37 -12.74 -19.93
C ASN A 397 11.06 -12.47 -21.41
N TYR A 398 10.14 -13.25 -21.99
CA TYR A 398 9.73 -13.13 -23.37
C TYR A 398 8.24 -12.81 -23.53
N GLY A 399 7.93 -11.87 -24.41
CA GLY A 399 6.57 -11.60 -24.86
C GLY A 399 5.65 -10.92 -23.83
N TYR A 400 6.16 -10.52 -22.67
CA TYR A 400 5.43 -9.64 -21.76
C TYR A 400 5.61 -8.18 -22.16
N THR A 401 4.53 -7.43 -22.10
CA THR A 401 4.54 -5.99 -22.39
C THR A 401 4.91 -5.14 -21.17
N ASN A 402 4.88 -5.76 -19.99
CA ASN A 402 5.15 -5.09 -18.73
C ASN A 402 5.92 -6.02 -17.77
N TRP A 403 6.48 -5.43 -16.71
CA TRP A 403 7.25 -6.13 -15.67
C TRP A 403 6.39 -6.86 -14.62
N ASN A 404 5.08 -6.88 -14.78
CA ASN A 404 4.17 -7.29 -13.72
C ASN A 404 4.38 -8.75 -13.22
N PRO A 405 4.58 -9.76 -14.10
CA PRO A 405 4.81 -11.13 -13.63
C PRO A 405 6.18 -11.32 -12.97
N THR A 406 7.19 -10.55 -13.41
CA THR A 406 8.59 -10.73 -13.03
C THR A 406 8.83 -10.53 -11.55
N GLN A 407 8.19 -9.54 -10.94
CA GLN A 407 8.38 -9.24 -9.52
C GLN A 407 7.87 -10.36 -8.62
N VAL A 408 6.70 -10.92 -8.95
CA VAL A 408 6.10 -12.00 -8.15
C VAL A 408 6.98 -13.26 -8.24
N LEU A 409 7.42 -13.61 -9.45
CA LEU A 409 8.32 -14.74 -9.63
C LEU A 409 9.67 -14.50 -8.95
N GLY A 410 10.27 -13.30 -9.11
CA GLY A 410 11.52 -12.92 -8.47
C GLY A 410 11.48 -12.98 -6.94
N PHE A 411 10.34 -12.64 -6.32
CA PHE A 411 10.18 -12.79 -4.88
C PHE A 411 10.25 -14.25 -4.43
N TYR A 412 9.49 -15.13 -5.09
CA TYR A 412 9.37 -16.53 -4.67
C TYR A 412 10.54 -17.40 -5.14
N SER A 413 11.14 -17.12 -6.30
CA SER A 413 12.28 -17.88 -6.82
C SER A 413 13.62 -17.38 -6.34
N GLU A 414 13.68 -16.17 -5.79
CA GLU A 414 14.94 -15.51 -5.39
C GLU A 414 15.93 -15.37 -6.56
N ARG A 415 15.39 -15.19 -7.77
CA ARG A 415 16.19 -15.03 -8.99
C ARG A 415 15.96 -13.66 -9.62
N LEU A 416 17.01 -13.12 -10.21
CA LEU A 416 16.92 -11.92 -11.04
C LEU A 416 16.14 -12.26 -12.32
N LEU A 417 15.19 -11.40 -12.68
CA LEU A 417 14.52 -11.49 -13.97
C LEU A 417 14.95 -10.31 -14.84
N GLU A 418 15.48 -10.65 -16.01
CA GLU A 418 15.86 -9.65 -17.01
C GLU A 418 14.64 -9.21 -17.83
N GLY A 419 14.68 -7.96 -18.29
CA GLY A 419 13.58 -7.30 -18.99
C GLY A 419 13.08 -8.02 -20.24
N PRO A 420 11.87 -7.68 -20.73
CA PRO A 420 11.21 -8.47 -21.75
C PRO A 420 11.93 -8.37 -23.11
N VAL A 421 12.27 -9.53 -23.64
CA VAL A 421 12.58 -9.70 -25.06
C VAL A 421 11.27 -9.75 -25.84
N LYS A 422 11.15 -8.93 -26.88
CA LYS A 422 9.88 -8.73 -27.58
C LYS A 422 9.72 -9.60 -28.83
N ASP A 423 10.81 -9.91 -29.50
CA ASP A 423 10.81 -10.64 -30.75
C ASP A 423 11.47 -12.02 -30.61
N ALA A 424 11.06 -12.95 -31.49
CA ALA A 424 11.49 -14.35 -31.45
C ALA A 424 12.95 -14.52 -31.90
N GLU A 425 13.42 -13.69 -32.83
CA GLU A 425 14.77 -13.79 -33.36
C GLU A 425 15.81 -13.49 -32.28
N THR A 426 15.61 -12.36 -31.55
CA THR A 426 16.43 -12.02 -30.38
C THR A 426 16.39 -13.09 -29.31
N LEU A 427 15.23 -13.75 -29.08
CA LEU A 427 15.13 -14.84 -28.12
C LEU A 427 15.98 -16.03 -28.57
N ILE A 428 15.86 -16.48 -29.82
CA ILE A 428 16.63 -17.63 -30.35
C ILE A 428 18.14 -17.33 -30.31
N GLN A 429 18.56 -16.14 -30.71
CA GLN A 429 19.95 -15.72 -30.59
C GLN A 429 20.45 -15.82 -29.13
N LYS A 430 19.69 -15.33 -28.18
CA LYS A 430 20.06 -15.43 -26.75
C LYS A 430 20.08 -16.86 -26.24
N LEU A 431 19.22 -17.76 -26.74
CA LEU A 431 19.24 -19.19 -26.44
C LEU A 431 20.48 -19.89 -27.00
N GLU A 432 20.96 -19.45 -28.17
CA GLU A 432 22.21 -19.96 -28.75
C GLU A 432 23.44 -19.48 -27.99
N GLU A 433 23.46 -18.18 -27.58
CA GLU A 433 24.53 -17.60 -26.78
C GLU A 433 24.58 -18.15 -25.36
N ASN A 434 23.42 -18.47 -24.75
CA ASN A 434 23.28 -19.03 -23.42
C ASN A 434 22.28 -20.19 -23.42
N PRO A 435 22.67 -21.40 -23.86
CA PRO A 435 21.77 -22.55 -23.92
C PRO A 435 21.23 -23.01 -22.55
N GLU A 436 21.92 -22.71 -21.46
CA GLU A 436 21.49 -23.02 -20.09
C GLU A 436 20.47 -22.01 -19.54
N GLY A 437 20.32 -20.87 -20.20
CA GLY A 437 19.39 -19.83 -19.81
C GLY A 437 17.94 -20.31 -19.77
N THR A 438 17.20 -19.85 -18.75
CA THR A 438 15.79 -20.19 -18.57
C THR A 438 14.89 -18.97 -18.83
N TRP A 439 13.70 -19.25 -19.32
CA TRP A 439 12.80 -18.25 -19.88
C TRP A 439 11.38 -18.36 -19.32
N LEU A 440 10.75 -17.22 -19.08
CA LEU A 440 9.34 -17.11 -18.73
C LEU A 440 8.59 -16.43 -19.87
N SER A 441 7.45 -16.97 -20.30
CA SER A 441 6.59 -16.31 -21.27
C SER A 441 5.10 -16.57 -21.00
N PRO A 442 4.18 -15.74 -21.58
CA PRO A 442 2.78 -16.14 -21.70
C PRO A 442 2.67 -17.44 -22.49
N VAL A 443 1.77 -18.34 -22.05
CA VAL A 443 1.59 -19.64 -22.76
C VAL A 443 1.21 -19.48 -24.23
N SER A 444 0.46 -18.43 -24.57
CA SER A 444 0.11 -18.13 -25.98
C SER A 444 1.33 -17.83 -26.83
N LYS A 445 2.27 -17.05 -26.28
CA LYS A 445 3.54 -16.73 -26.96
C LYS A 445 4.49 -17.89 -27.04
N PHE A 446 4.55 -18.73 -25.99
CA PHE A 446 5.32 -19.95 -26.01
C PHE A 446 4.82 -20.93 -27.11
N LYS A 447 3.50 -21.13 -27.25
CA LYS A 447 2.93 -21.99 -28.30
C LYS A 447 3.22 -21.48 -29.72
N GLU A 448 3.26 -20.15 -29.89
CA GLU A 448 3.68 -19.54 -31.15
C GLU A 448 5.17 -19.84 -31.47
N LEU A 449 6.04 -19.71 -30.45
CA LEU A 449 7.45 -20.06 -30.58
C LEU A 449 7.67 -21.55 -30.87
N GLU A 450 7.01 -22.42 -30.11
CA GLU A 450 7.13 -23.88 -30.23
C GLU A 450 6.72 -24.34 -31.64
N LYS A 451 5.71 -23.71 -32.24
CA LYS A 451 5.27 -23.98 -33.61
C LYS A 451 6.34 -23.57 -34.64
N ASN A 452 7.03 -22.45 -34.42
CA ASN A 452 8.01 -21.93 -35.37
C ASN A 452 9.42 -22.51 -35.16
N PHE A 453 9.75 -22.94 -33.91
CA PHE A 453 11.06 -23.45 -33.51
C PHE A 453 10.93 -24.73 -32.65
N PRO A 454 10.34 -25.81 -33.18
CA PRO A 454 10.00 -27.01 -32.39
C PRO A 454 11.23 -27.78 -31.88
N GLU A 455 12.38 -27.64 -32.54
CA GLU A 455 13.60 -28.34 -32.17
C GLU A 455 14.51 -27.54 -31.21
N GLU A 456 14.17 -26.27 -30.94
CA GLU A 456 15.02 -25.39 -30.13
C GLU A 456 14.57 -25.30 -28.66
N LEU A 457 13.31 -25.60 -28.36
CA LEU A 457 12.69 -25.29 -27.07
C LEU A 457 12.38 -26.55 -26.26
N TYR A 458 12.60 -26.48 -24.94
CA TYR A 458 12.22 -27.51 -23.98
C TYR A 458 11.38 -26.89 -22.86
N LEU A 459 10.11 -27.32 -22.75
CA LEU A 459 9.19 -26.85 -21.71
C LEU A 459 9.52 -27.53 -20.38
N ILE A 460 9.87 -26.74 -19.36
CA ILE A 460 10.12 -27.22 -17.99
C ILE A 460 8.82 -27.29 -17.20
N TYR A 461 8.02 -26.22 -17.28
CA TYR A 461 6.71 -26.10 -16.62
C TYR A 461 5.75 -25.27 -17.45
N GLY A 462 4.48 -25.68 -17.50
CA GLY A 462 3.43 -24.93 -18.19
C GLY A 462 2.09 -25.03 -17.47
N ASN A 463 1.33 -23.94 -17.51
CA ASN A 463 -0.06 -23.91 -17.10
C ASN A 463 -0.88 -23.12 -18.12
N GLN A 464 -2.12 -22.73 -17.78
CA GLN A 464 -2.99 -21.99 -18.70
C GLN A 464 -2.51 -20.56 -19.01
N LYS A 465 -1.58 -19.98 -18.22
CA LYS A 465 -1.15 -18.59 -18.35
C LYS A 465 0.34 -18.44 -18.66
N PHE A 466 1.18 -19.30 -18.10
CA PHE A 466 2.64 -19.17 -18.13
C PHE A 466 3.30 -20.42 -18.66
N ALA A 467 4.38 -20.23 -19.42
CA ALA A 467 5.32 -21.27 -19.82
C ALA A 467 6.71 -20.90 -19.31
N TYR A 468 7.37 -21.85 -18.64
CA TYR A 468 8.75 -21.75 -18.20
C TYR A 468 9.54 -22.80 -18.96
N PHE A 469 10.55 -22.36 -19.70
CA PHE A 469 11.24 -23.18 -20.69
C PHE A 469 12.72 -22.82 -20.81
N THR A 470 13.47 -23.65 -21.50
CA THR A 470 14.89 -23.47 -21.81
C THR A 470 15.19 -23.96 -23.21
N SER A 471 16.48 -23.92 -23.65
CA SER A 471 16.90 -24.57 -24.86
C SER A 471 16.78 -26.10 -24.77
N LYS A 472 16.45 -26.75 -25.86
CA LYS A 472 16.43 -28.24 -25.95
C LYS A 472 17.79 -28.83 -25.64
N LYS A 473 18.89 -28.12 -25.93
CA LYS A 473 20.27 -28.51 -25.59
C LYS A 473 20.49 -28.62 -24.07
N ASN A 474 19.75 -27.86 -23.28
CA ASN A 474 19.84 -27.87 -21.81
C ASN A 474 18.98 -28.97 -21.15
N ARG A 475 18.23 -29.74 -21.90
CA ARG A 475 17.27 -30.74 -21.38
C ARG A 475 17.87 -31.68 -20.34
N GLU A 476 19.10 -32.14 -20.57
CA GLU A 476 19.79 -33.12 -19.69
C GLU A 476 20.19 -32.51 -18.34
N ASN A 477 20.39 -31.18 -18.28
CA ASN A 477 20.73 -30.47 -17.05
C ASN A 477 19.50 -30.13 -16.20
N ILE A 478 18.28 -30.33 -16.73
CA ILE A 478 17.03 -30.03 -16.01
C ILE A 478 16.72 -31.17 -15.05
N THR A 479 16.94 -30.91 -13.78
CA THR A 479 16.74 -31.87 -12.70
C THR A 479 15.26 -32.15 -12.42
N TYR A 480 14.41 -31.11 -12.63
CA TYR A 480 13.00 -31.14 -12.26
C TYR A 480 12.13 -30.60 -13.38
N ASN A 481 11.24 -31.42 -13.93
CA ASN A 481 10.20 -30.96 -14.85
C ASN A 481 8.81 -31.40 -14.36
N PHE A 482 7.77 -30.74 -14.85
CA PHE A 482 6.39 -30.97 -14.46
C PHE A 482 5.91 -32.43 -14.67
N PHE A 483 6.50 -33.11 -15.63
CA PHE A 483 6.08 -34.47 -16.03
C PHE A 483 6.65 -35.57 -15.11
N ASN A 484 7.71 -35.28 -14.35
CA ASN A 484 8.44 -36.29 -13.58
C ASN A 484 8.25 -36.26 -12.08
N THR A 485 7.45 -35.32 -11.53
CA THR A 485 7.45 -35.09 -10.08
C THR A 485 6.10 -34.74 -9.47
N LYS A 486 5.79 -35.40 -8.33
CA LYS A 486 4.83 -34.87 -7.34
C LYS A 486 5.49 -33.70 -6.64
N VAL A 487 5.07 -32.47 -6.98
CA VAL A 487 5.62 -31.22 -6.45
C VAL A 487 5.41 -31.14 -4.94
N PRO A 488 6.45 -30.95 -4.12
CA PRO A 488 6.26 -30.55 -2.74
C PRO A 488 5.63 -29.14 -2.71
N ILE A 489 4.53 -29.01 -2.02
CA ILE A 489 3.90 -27.69 -1.77
C ILE A 489 4.87 -26.91 -0.89
N VAL A 490 5.56 -25.94 -1.46
CA VAL A 490 6.34 -24.97 -0.67
C VAL A 490 5.34 -24.09 0.08
N ARG A 491 5.30 -24.26 1.38
CA ARG A 491 4.48 -23.50 2.34
C ARG A 491 5.00 -22.08 2.56
#